data_0d37f991417a3b01cf527a0d450b96b2
#
_entry.id   0d37f991417a3b01cf527a0d450b96b2
#
_cell.length_a   1.000
_cell.length_b   1.000
_cell.length_c   1.000
_cell.angle_alpha   90.00
_cell.angle_beta   90.00
_cell.angle_gamma   90.00
#
_symmetry.space_group_name_H-M   'P 1'
#
loop_
_entity.id
_entity.type
_entity.pdbx_description
1 polymer ?
#
loop_
_entity_poly.entity_id
_entity_poly.type
_entity_poly.pdbx_seq_one_letter_code
_entity_poly.pdbx_strand_id
1 'polypeptide(L)'
;MPRKGWVLRRKIAGDPVYGSDLVQKFISSMMYDGKRSTAQTIFYDAMNQVAKTANDDAFKLFKKAVENCKPTLEVKTRRVGGANYQVPVEVNPFRKQSLAIHWLVLYARERSGKSMTDKLAGEILDAANGRGGAVKKKEDVHRMAEANKAFAHYRW
;
A
#
# COMPACT_ATOMS: atom_id res chain seq x y z
N MET A 1 -23.56 9.16 -11.78
CA MET A 1 -22.72 7.93 -11.77
C MET A 1 -23.30 6.94 -12.78
N PRO A 2 -22.48 6.36 -13.68
CA PRO A 2 -22.97 5.37 -14.63
C PRO A 2 -23.38 4.10 -13.87
N ARG A 3 -24.61 3.64 -14.08
CA ARG A 3 -25.12 2.39 -13.49
C ARG A 3 -24.65 1.16 -14.25
N LYS A 4 -24.37 1.31 -15.54
CA LYS A 4 -23.87 0.28 -16.44
C LYS A 4 -22.80 0.89 -17.34
N GLY A 5 -21.70 0.19 -17.57
CA GLY A 5 -20.65 0.61 -18.45
C GLY A 5 -19.30 0.83 -17.75
N TRP A 6 -18.27 0.88 -18.58
CA TRP A 6 -16.89 1.07 -18.14
C TRP A 6 -16.66 2.53 -17.73
N VAL A 7 -16.17 2.75 -16.52
CA VAL A 7 -15.68 4.05 -16.09
C VAL A 7 -14.20 4.15 -16.44
N LEU A 8 -13.87 5.04 -17.36
CA LEU A 8 -12.49 5.33 -17.70
C LEU A 8 -11.78 5.91 -16.47
N ARG A 9 -10.69 5.27 -16.08
CA ARG A 9 -9.85 5.78 -14.99
C ARG A 9 -9.15 7.05 -15.45
N ARG A 10 -9.25 8.11 -14.65
CA ARG A 10 -8.53 9.35 -14.94
C ARG A 10 -7.03 9.09 -14.90
N LYS A 11 -6.29 9.65 -15.87
CA LYS A 11 -4.83 9.70 -15.81
C LYS A 11 -4.45 10.65 -14.68
N ILE A 12 -3.58 10.18 -13.79
CA ILE A 12 -3.03 10.98 -12.70
C ILE A 12 -1.75 11.60 -13.24
N ALA A 13 -1.61 12.92 -13.09
CA ALA A 13 -0.35 13.59 -13.41
C ALA A 13 0.74 13.07 -12.48
N GLY A 14 1.94 12.87 -13.01
CA GLY A 14 3.09 12.47 -12.21
C GLY A 14 3.47 13.54 -11.19
N ASP A 15 4.15 13.13 -10.14
CA ASP A 15 4.70 14.02 -9.13
C ASP A 15 5.75 14.97 -9.76
N PRO A 16 5.78 16.27 -9.41
CA PRO A 16 6.70 17.22 -10.03
C PRO A 16 8.18 16.93 -9.76
N VAL A 17 8.52 16.30 -8.64
CA VAL A 17 9.91 16.00 -8.25
C VAL A 17 10.40 14.69 -8.85
N TYR A 18 9.61 13.62 -8.71
CA TYR A 18 9.99 12.27 -9.16
C TYR A 18 9.37 11.85 -10.49
N GLY A 19 8.49 12.67 -11.09
CA GLY A 19 7.79 12.35 -12.34
C GLY A 19 6.92 11.08 -12.28
N SER A 20 6.57 10.60 -11.07
CA SER A 20 5.97 9.28 -10.84
C SER A 20 4.52 9.34 -10.39
N ASP A 21 3.63 8.60 -11.08
CA ASP A 21 2.23 8.40 -10.67
C ASP A 21 2.12 7.69 -9.31
N LEU A 22 3.10 6.82 -9.00
CA LEU A 22 3.12 6.07 -7.74
C LEU A 22 3.27 7.02 -6.55
N VAL A 23 4.22 7.98 -6.64
CA VAL A 23 4.43 9.01 -5.62
C VAL A 23 3.19 9.85 -5.43
N GLN A 24 2.59 10.29 -6.54
CA GLN A 24 1.37 11.09 -6.50
C GLN A 24 0.21 10.36 -5.81
N LYS A 25 0.03 9.07 -6.09
CA LYS A 25 -0.97 8.22 -5.41
C LYS A 25 -0.68 8.07 -3.92
N PHE A 26 0.60 7.91 -3.58
CA PHE A 26 1.03 7.78 -2.19
C PHE A 26 0.72 9.05 -1.38
N ILE A 27 1.11 10.22 -1.89
CA ILE A 27 0.83 11.52 -1.28
C ILE A 27 -0.70 11.72 -1.11
N SER A 28 -1.48 11.39 -2.14
CA SER A 28 -2.94 11.49 -2.08
C SER A 28 -3.56 10.55 -1.04
N SER A 29 -2.99 9.37 -0.84
CA SER A 29 -3.45 8.41 0.19
C SER A 29 -3.05 8.83 1.60
N MET A 30 -1.92 9.52 1.74
CA MET A 30 -1.43 10.03 3.02
C MET A 30 -2.14 11.30 3.47
N MET A 31 -2.70 12.06 2.54
CA MET A 31 -3.34 13.36 2.77
C MET A 31 -4.57 13.23 3.69
N TYR A 32 -4.72 14.16 4.64
CA TYR A 32 -5.92 14.39 5.46
C TYR A 32 -6.54 15.74 5.13
N ASP A 33 -7.86 15.84 5.18
CA ASP A 33 -8.66 17.06 5.06
C ASP A 33 -8.30 17.92 3.82
N GLY A 34 -7.82 17.30 2.75
CA GLY A 34 -7.40 18.00 1.55
C GLY A 34 -6.07 18.76 1.68
N LYS A 35 -5.34 18.62 2.78
CA LYS A 35 -4.07 19.33 3.05
C LYS A 35 -2.91 18.71 2.26
N ARG A 36 -2.93 18.91 0.95
CA ARG A 36 -1.97 18.28 0.03
C ARG A 36 -0.54 18.80 0.23
N SER A 37 -0.35 20.10 0.41
CA SER A 37 0.98 20.70 0.59
C SER A 37 1.70 20.09 1.79
N THR A 38 1.00 19.96 2.93
CA THR A 38 1.53 19.30 4.14
C THR A 38 1.94 17.86 3.87
N ALA A 39 1.10 17.08 3.15
CA ALA A 39 1.41 15.71 2.80
C ALA A 39 2.63 15.60 1.86
N GLN A 40 2.77 16.53 0.91
CA GLN A 40 3.95 16.60 0.03
C GLN A 40 5.22 16.90 0.82
N THR A 41 5.21 17.89 1.71
CA THR A 41 6.35 18.23 2.56
C THR A 41 6.79 17.02 3.40
N ILE A 42 5.84 16.37 4.10
CA ILE A 42 6.13 15.17 4.90
C ILE A 42 6.76 14.07 4.04
N PHE A 43 6.23 13.83 2.84
CA PHE A 43 6.75 12.79 1.96
C PHE A 43 8.17 13.10 1.49
N TYR A 44 8.44 14.32 1.03
CA TYR A 44 9.76 14.69 0.54
C TYR A 44 10.81 14.71 1.67
N ASP A 45 10.45 15.19 2.84
CA ASP A 45 11.34 15.17 4.00
C ASP A 45 11.64 13.72 4.44
N ALA A 46 10.64 12.84 4.41
CA ALA A 46 10.86 11.41 4.67
C ALA A 46 11.80 10.78 3.64
N MET A 47 11.63 11.09 2.36
CA MET A 47 12.53 10.59 1.30
C MET A 47 13.96 11.10 1.47
N ASN A 48 14.14 12.37 1.88
CA ASN A 48 15.44 12.93 2.20
C ASN A 48 16.10 12.20 3.38
N GLN A 49 15.32 11.84 4.41
CA GLN A 49 15.82 11.03 5.54
C GLN A 49 16.20 9.62 5.11
N VAL A 50 15.39 8.97 4.27
CA VAL A 50 15.68 7.64 3.70
C VAL A 50 17.00 7.67 2.94
N ALA A 51 17.21 8.67 2.07
CA ALA A 51 18.46 8.83 1.32
C ALA A 51 19.68 8.96 2.24
N LYS A 52 19.57 9.80 3.28
CA LYS A 52 20.65 10.01 4.26
C LYS A 52 20.98 8.75 5.08
N THR A 53 19.95 7.98 5.45
CA THR A 53 20.13 6.80 6.31
C THR A 53 20.66 5.59 5.54
N ALA A 54 20.18 5.40 4.32
CA ALA A 54 20.53 4.24 3.51
C ALA A 54 21.76 4.45 2.60
N ASN A 55 22.18 5.70 2.40
CA ASN A 55 23.23 6.05 1.40
C ASN A 55 22.93 5.52 -0.01
N ASP A 56 21.67 5.39 -0.38
CA ASP A 56 21.20 4.87 -1.67
C ASP A 56 20.07 5.77 -2.21
N ASP A 57 19.68 5.55 -3.45
CA ASP A 57 18.58 6.26 -4.08
C ASP A 57 17.25 5.98 -3.35
N ALA A 58 16.74 7.00 -2.66
CA ALA A 58 15.49 6.92 -1.89
C ALA A 58 14.30 6.49 -2.76
N PHE A 59 14.24 6.93 -4.02
CA PHE A 59 13.14 6.57 -4.90
C PHE A 59 13.16 5.09 -5.28
N LYS A 60 14.34 4.53 -5.48
CA LYS A 60 14.53 3.09 -5.72
C LYS A 60 14.12 2.27 -4.50
N LEU A 61 14.52 2.70 -3.30
CA LEU A 61 14.11 2.08 -2.04
C LEU A 61 12.61 2.16 -1.81
N PHE A 62 11.99 3.30 -2.09
CA PHE A 62 10.55 3.47 -2.02
C PHE A 62 9.80 2.52 -2.97
N LYS A 63 10.23 2.41 -4.23
CA LYS A 63 9.65 1.44 -5.18
C LYS A 63 9.77 0.01 -4.65
N LYS A 64 10.94 -0.36 -4.13
CA LYS A 64 11.18 -1.67 -3.54
C LYS A 64 10.28 -1.93 -2.34
N ALA A 65 10.12 -0.94 -1.45
CA ALA A 65 9.21 -1.03 -0.29
C ALA A 65 7.77 -1.28 -0.72
N VAL A 66 7.27 -0.53 -1.70
CA VAL A 66 5.92 -0.74 -2.25
C VAL A 66 5.78 -2.12 -2.87
N GLU A 67 6.78 -2.60 -3.63
CA GLU A 67 6.74 -3.93 -4.25
C GLU A 67 6.70 -5.04 -3.21
N ASN A 68 7.51 -4.93 -2.15
CA ASN A 68 7.55 -5.88 -1.05
C ASN A 68 6.20 -5.96 -0.29
N CYS A 69 5.41 -4.87 -0.27
CA CYS A 69 4.12 -4.81 0.40
C CYS A 69 2.94 -5.26 -0.48
N LYS A 70 3.11 -5.46 -1.80
CA LYS A 70 2.02 -5.88 -2.68
C LYS A 70 1.56 -7.31 -2.38
N PRO A 71 0.28 -7.53 -2.03
CA PRO A 71 -0.24 -8.88 -1.85
C PRO A 71 -0.58 -9.53 -3.21
N THR A 72 -0.38 -10.84 -3.31
CA THR A 72 -0.82 -11.64 -4.46
C THR A 72 -2.23 -12.16 -4.28
N LEU A 73 -2.61 -12.49 -3.05
CA LEU A 73 -3.91 -13.03 -2.67
C LEU A 73 -4.59 -12.12 -1.65
N GLU A 74 -5.91 -12.09 -1.67
CA GLU A 74 -6.75 -11.52 -0.61
C GLU A 74 -7.88 -12.50 -0.30
N VAL A 75 -8.46 -12.38 0.90
CA VAL A 75 -9.61 -13.18 1.31
C VAL A 75 -10.87 -12.33 1.18
N LYS A 76 -11.87 -12.86 0.48
CA LYS A 76 -13.20 -12.24 0.37
C LYS A 76 -14.25 -13.14 1.02
N THR A 77 -15.10 -12.53 1.82
CA THR A 77 -16.23 -13.24 2.42
C THR A 77 -17.31 -13.45 1.38
N ARG A 78 -17.78 -14.69 1.25
CA ARG A 78 -18.88 -15.09 0.38
C ARG A 78 -19.94 -15.85 1.19
N ARG A 79 -21.20 -15.53 0.98
CA ARG A 79 -22.32 -16.24 1.61
C ARG A 79 -22.84 -17.32 0.66
N VAL A 80 -22.81 -18.58 1.11
CA VAL A 80 -23.31 -19.74 0.36
C VAL A 80 -24.17 -20.56 1.31
N GLY A 81 -25.44 -20.82 0.94
CA GLY A 81 -26.35 -21.63 1.75
C GLY A 81 -26.57 -21.10 3.18
N GLY A 82 -26.46 -19.78 3.40
CA GLY A 82 -26.62 -19.16 4.72
C GLY A 82 -25.35 -19.05 5.55
N ALA A 83 -24.27 -19.76 5.21
CA ALA A 83 -22.97 -19.67 5.87
C ALA A 83 -22.02 -18.69 5.15
N ASN A 84 -21.16 -18.02 5.91
CA ASN A 84 -20.15 -17.10 5.38
C ASN A 84 -18.82 -17.86 5.24
N TYR A 85 -18.33 -17.96 4.02
CA TYR A 85 -17.04 -18.56 3.69
C TYR A 85 -16.02 -17.48 3.31
N GLN A 86 -14.80 -17.64 3.80
CA GLN A 86 -13.67 -16.81 3.42
C GLN A 86 -12.96 -17.44 2.21
N VAL A 87 -13.16 -16.83 1.03
CA VAL A 87 -12.65 -17.37 -0.23
C VAL A 87 -11.38 -16.63 -0.65
N PRO A 88 -10.25 -17.32 -0.86
CA PRO A 88 -9.04 -16.71 -1.38
C PRO A 88 -9.20 -16.33 -2.86
N VAL A 89 -8.86 -15.09 -3.20
CA VAL A 89 -8.98 -14.54 -4.56
C VAL A 89 -7.68 -13.82 -4.93
N GLU A 90 -7.26 -13.95 -6.17
CA GLU A 90 -6.14 -13.16 -6.68
C GLU A 90 -6.49 -11.68 -6.74
N VAL A 91 -5.52 -10.86 -6.36
CA VAL A 91 -5.70 -9.41 -6.33
C VAL A 91 -5.38 -8.81 -7.69
N ASN A 92 -6.26 -7.95 -8.19
CA ASN A 92 -6.02 -7.19 -9.42
C ASN A 92 -4.78 -6.28 -9.26
N PRO A 93 -3.92 -6.11 -10.29
CA PRO A 93 -2.69 -5.29 -10.23
C PRO A 93 -2.90 -3.87 -9.66
N PHE A 94 -3.98 -3.20 -10.04
CA PHE A 94 -4.29 -1.87 -9.50
C PHE A 94 -4.63 -1.90 -8.00
N ARG A 95 -5.32 -2.95 -7.56
CA ARG A 95 -5.66 -3.13 -6.15
C ARG A 95 -4.44 -3.53 -5.33
N LYS A 96 -3.53 -4.36 -5.87
CA LYS A 96 -2.24 -4.68 -5.24
C LYS A 96 -1.49 -3.40 -4.83
N GLN A 97 -1.37 -2.48 -5.78
CA GLN A 97 -0.72 -1.19 -5.54
C GLN A 97 -1.45 -0.34 -4.49
N SER A 98 -2.79 -0.28 -4.56
CA SER A 98 -3.58 0.50 -3.61
C SER A 98 -3.49 -0.05 -2.18
N LEU A 99 -3.51 -1.38 -2.03
CA LEU A 99 -3.35 -2.05 -0.73
C LEU A 99 -1.96 -1.80 -0.15
N ALA A 100 -0.91 -1.93 -0.95
CA ALA A 100 0.47 -1.67 -0.51
C ALA A 100 0.64 -0.24 0.00
N ILE A 101 0.15 0.76 -0.75
CA ILE A 101 0.18 2.17 -0.34
C ILE A 101 -0.60 2.36 0.96
N HIS A 102 -1.82 1.82 1.04
CA HIS A 102 -2.66 1.95 2.23
C HIS A 102 -1.98 1.36 3.48
N TRP A 103 -1.40 0.17 3.37
CA TRP A 103 -0.72 -0.47 4.49
C TRP A 103 0.53 0.28 4.91
N LEU A 104 1.36 0.74 3.98
CA LEU A 104 2.52 1.56 4.31
C LEU A 104 2.13 2.83 5.07
N VAL A 105 1.09 3.52 4.64
CA VAL A 105 0.60 4.74 5.32
C VAL A 105 0.02 4.40 6.70
N LEU A 106 -0.78 3.33 6.80
CA LEU A 106 -1.41 2.89 8.05
C LEU A 106 -0.35 2.55 9.10
N TYR A 107 0.58 1.65 8.79
CA TYR A 107 1.60 1.21 9.73
C TYR A 107 2.65 2.28 10.03
N ALA A 108 2.93 3.18 9.08
CA ALA A 108 3.71 4.37 9.38
C ALA A 108 3.05 5.24 10.45
N ARG A 109 1.72 5.41 10.44
CA ARG A 109 0.97 6.17 11.45
C ARG A 109 0.98 5.48 12.82
N GLU A 110 0.86 4.17 12.87
CA GLU A 110 0.88 3.37 14.08
C GLU A 110 2.27 3.27 14.74
N ARG A 111 3.33 3.54 13.97
CA ARG A 111 4.70 3.46 14.45
C ARG A 111 4.96 4.48 15.56
N SER A 112 5.77 4.13 16.55
CA SER A 112 6.30 5.07 17.53
C SER A 112 7.26 6.08 16.87
N GLY A 113 7.21 7.33 17.25
CA GLY A 113 8.09 8.39 16.70
C GLY A 113 7.52 9.78 16.96
N LYS A 114 8.36 10.80 16.86
CA LYS A 114 7.97 12.19 17.14
C LYS A 114 7.17 12.81 16.00
N SER A 115 7.60 12.61 14.77
CA SER A 115 6.98 13.20 13.58
C SER A 115 6.50 12.12 12.59
N MET A 116 5.53 12.48 11.74
CA MET A 116 5.09 11.58 10.66
C MET A 116 6.22 11.34 9.65
N THR A 117 7.11 12.31 9.48
CA THR A 117 8.30 12.21 8.62
C THR A 117 9.21 11.06 9.08
N ASP A 118 9.56 11.03 10.37
CA ASP A 118 10.42 9.97 10.93
C ASP A 118 9.75 8.60 10.86
N LYS A 119 8.46 8.54 11.19
CA LYS A 119 7.65 7.32 11.13
C LYS A 119 7.61 6.74 9.73
N LEU A 120 7.36 7.60 8.74
CA LEU A 120 7.28 7.20 7.34
C LEU A 120 8.63 6.74 6.80
N ALA A 121 9.71 7.49 7.09
CA ALA A 121 11.06 7.11 6.68
C ALA A 121 11.45 5.75 7.25
N GLY A 122 11.19 5.52 8.53
CA GLY A 122 11.46 4.24 9.18
C GLY A 122 10.66 3.09 8.58
N GLU A 123 9.37 3.28 8.28
CA GLU A 123 8.54 2.22 7.68
C GLU A 123 8.97 1.91 6.23
N ILE A 124 9.35 2.92 5.44
CA ILE A 124 9.87 2.72 4.07
C ILE A 124 11.17 1.91 4.10
N LEU A 125 12.11 2.25 5.00
CA LEU A 125 13.38 1.53 5.13
C LEU A 125 13.16 0.07 5.56
N ASP A 126 12.31 -0.15 6.56
CA ASP A 126 12.00 -1.49 7.03
C ASP A 126 11.30 -2.31 5.94
N ALA A 127 10.33 -1.73 5.23
CA ALA A 127 9.62 -2.40 4.14
C ALA A 127 10.53 -2.70 2.93
N ALA A 128 11.49 -1.82 2.60
CA ALA A 128 12.49 -2.08 1.56
C ALA A 128 13.38 -3.28 1.89
N ASN A 129 13.62 -3.52 3.20
CA ASN A 129 14.37 -4.66 3.72
C ASN A 129 13.51 -5.90 4.01
N GLY A 130 12.23 -5.89 3.62
CA GLY A 130 11.31 -7.00 3.86
C GLY A 130 10.85 -7.13 5.31
N ARG A 131 10.88 -6.03 6.07
CA ARG A 131 10.49 -5.95 7.49
C ARG A 131 9.38 -4.91 7.65
N GLY A 132 8.93 -4.70 8.89
CA GLY A 132 7.94 -3.67 9.21
C GLY A 132 6.49 -4.17 9.22
N GLY A 133 5.60 -3.31 9.70
CA GLY A 133 4.19 -3.63 9.90
C GLY A 133 3.44 -3.90 8.61
N ALA A 134 3.74 -3.14 7.56
CA ALA A 134 3.11 -3.28 6.24
C ALA A 134 3.44 -4.63 5.58
N VAL A 135 4.70 -5.09 5.67
CA VAL A 135 5.12 -6.40 5.15
C VAL A 135 4.48 -7.52 5.97
N LYS A 136 4.49 -7.40 7.31
CA LYS A 136 3.82 -8.36 8.18
C LYS A 136 2.34 -8.49 7.85
N LYS A 137 1.64 -7.38 7.59
CA LYS A 137 0.23 -7.42 7.17
C LYS A 137 0.02 -8.18 5.88
N LYS A 138 0.92 -8.02 4.88
CA LYS A 138 0.88 -8.82 3.65
C LYS A 138 0.99 -10.31 3.97
N GLU A 139 1.96 -10.69 4.82
CA GLU A 139 2.17 -12.09 5.23
C GLU A 139 0.97 -12.66 5.96
N ASP A 140 0.35 -11.90 6.87
CA ASP A 140 -0.86 -12.31 7.57
C ASP A 140 -2.03 -12.54 6.61
N VAL A 141 -2.22 -11.67 5.63
CA VAL A 141 -3.25 -11.85 4.58
C VAL A 141 -2.98 -13.10 3.74
N HIS A 142 -1.71 -13.36 3.36
CA HIS A 142 -1.34 -14.56 2.63
C HIS A 142 -1.54 -15.82 3.47
N ARG A 143 -1.20 -15.79 4.76
CA ARG A 143 -1.44 -16.89 5.70
C ARG A 143 -2.93 -17.20 5.84
N MET A 144 -3.77 -16.15 5.95
CA MET A 144 -5.23 -16.33 5.96
C MET A 144 -5.75 -16.93 4.66
N ALA A 145 -5.22 -16.50 3.51
CA ALA A 145 -5.60 -17.04 2.20
C ALA A 145 -5.20 -18.51 2.07
N GLU A 146 -4.04 -18.90 2.58
CA GLU A 146 -3.56 -20.28 2.56
C GLU A 146 -4.39 -21.18 3.48
N ALA A 147 -4.70 -20.73 4.70
CA ALA A 147 -5.57 -21.44 5.64
C ALA A 147 -6.96 -21.69 5.06
N ASN A 148 -7.47 -20.81 4.21
CA ASN A 148 -8.77 -20.92 3.56
C ASN A 148 -8.71 -21.51 2.14
N LYS A 149 -7.60 -22.10 1.74
CA LYS A 149 -7.39 -22.67 0.40
C LYS A 149 -8.42 -23.72 0.02
N ALA A 150 -8.94 -24.46 0.98
CA ALA A 150 -10.00 -25.46 0.78
C ALA A 150 -11.29 -24.85 0.17
N PHE A 151 -11.56 -23.58 0.41
CA PHE A 151 -12.73 -22.86 -0.10
C PHE A 151 -12.50 -22.16 -1.44
N ALA A 152 -11.34 -22.38 -2.08
CA ALA A 152 -11.02 -21.75 -3.36
C ALA A 152 -11.99 -22.12 -4.50
N HIS A 153 -12.64 -23.30 -4.42
CA HIS A 153 -13.64 -23.74 -5.38
C HIS A 153 -14.94 -22.90 -5.35
N TYR A 154 -15.18 -22.12 -4.32
CA TYR A 154 -16.29 -21.15 -4.27
C TYR A 154 -15.94 -19.82 -4.98
N ARG A 155 -14.80 -19.72 -5.65
CA ARG A 155 -14.40 -18.57 -6.46
C ARG A 155 -15.27 -18.48 -7.72
N TRP A 156 -15.67 -17.27 -8.13
CA TRP A 156 -16.30 -16.94 -9.41
C TRP A 156 -15.48 -15.93 -10.17
#